data_e4bac0f524ea1ec740c90b0669bba6d8
#
_entry.id   e4bac0f524ea1ec740c90b0669bba6d8
#
_cell.length_a   1.000
_cell.length_b   1.000
_cell.length_c   1.000
_cell.angle_alpha   90.00
_cell.angle_beta   90.00
_cell.angle_gamma   90.00
#
_symmetry.space_group_name_H-M   'P 1'
#
loop_
_entity.id
_entity.type
_entity.pdbx_description
1 polymer ?
#
loop_
_entity_poly.entity_id
_entity_poly.type
_entity_poly.pdbx_seq_one_letter_code
_entity_poly.pdbx_strand_id
1 'polypeptide(L)'
;MPDYLIDPKTFDAASRHFEQKAVMPTGLNSREISNRVPVDIRGQAFFSSQVSSARILENLQDECRAILAGKTSYQEARTRLKEFLAREGYGIPKPGTREDKDLANIAGDSRLQLILRQNVRMSQAVGQRQVSEHPYVEERYPNYKYHANTARHAKFDGLVLPKKHPFWKKHYPPWDFGCNCMVTDEEGEPNARGSAQRLQFKSRAVNVDDPKSGFEFESSPEDAFKDLDPSIIEDEQLRALVTAALEARGL
;
A
#
# COMPACT_ATOMS: atom_id res chain seq x y z
N MET A 1 8.45 28.73 12.96
CA MET A 1 8.51 27.40 12.31
C MET A 1 7.43 27.41 11.26
N PRO A 2 7.72 27.07 10.01
CA PRO A 2 6.71 27.09 8.97
C PRO A 2 5.70 25.94 9.18
N ASP A 3 4.42 26.28 9.02
CA ASP A 3 3.24 25.44 9.27
C ASP A 3 2.99 24.32 8.22
N TYR A 4 4.03 23.78 7.57
CA TYR A 4 3.81 22.72 6.59
C TYR A 4 3.99 21.30 7.12
N LEU A 5 3.93 21.11 8.42
CA LEU A 5 4.19 19.80 9.00
C LEU A 5 3.05 18.79 8.84
N ILE A 6 1.84 19.22 8.51
CA ILE A 6 0.76 18.31 8.13
C ILE A 6 -0.18 19.10 7.20
N ASP A 7 0.00 18.98 5.88
CA ASP A 7 -1.02 19.49 4.97
C ASP A 7 -2.30 18.66 5.16
N PRO A 8 -3.40 19.27 5.63
CA PRO A 8 -4.68 18.59 5.76
C PRO A 8 -5.13 17.89 4.47
N LYS A 9 -4.73 18.43 3.30
CA LYS A 9 -5.03 17.87 1.99
C LYS A 9 -4.39 16.49 1.75
N THR A 10 -3.20 16.24 2.30
CA THR A 10 -2.56 14.91 2.23
C THR A 10 -3.35 13.87 3.01
N PHE A 11 -3.86 14.23 4.17
CA PHE A 11 -4.71 13.37 4.99
C PHE A 11 -6.06 13.11 4.32
N ASP A 12 -6.69 14.15 3.79
CA ASP A 12 -7.96 14.04 3.07
C ASP A 12 -7.82 13.18 1.80
N ALA A 13 -6.74 13.33 1.06
CA ALA A 13 -6.46 12.52 -0.12
C ALA A 13 -6.23 11.04 0.24
N ALA A 14 -5.49 10.78 1.32
CA ALA A 14 -5.28 9.43 1.83
C ALA A 14 -6.60 8.78 2.30
N SER A 15 -7.43 9.51 3.02
CA SER A 15 -8.73 9.04 3.49
C SER A 15 -9.66 8.77 2.32
N ARG A 16 -9.80 9.69 1.37
CA ARG A 16 -10.61 9.49 0.16
C ARG A 16 -10.18 8.27 -0.65
N HIS A 17 -8.87 8.12 -0.87
CA HIS A 17 -8.35 6.93 -1.56
C HIS A 17 -8.74 5.65 -0.82
N PHE A 18 -8.64 5.65 0.50
CA PHE A 18 -8.97 4.46 1.28
C PHE A 18 -10.48 4.16 1.32
N GLU A 19 -11.31 5.19 1.37
CA GLU A 19 -12.77 5.08 1.32
C GLU A 19 -13.30 4.48 0.02
N GLN A 20 -12.57 4.69 -1.08
CA GLN A 20 -12.91 4.15 -2.41
C GLN A 20 -12.60 2.65 -2.54
N LYS A 21 -11.82 2.06 -1.63
CA LYS A 21 -11.47 0.64 -1.72
C LYS A 21 -12.66 -0.27 -1.46
N ALA A 22 -12.97 -1.12 -2.44
CA ALA A 22 -13.98 -2.16 -2.30
C ALA A 22 -13.43 -3.34 -1.49
N VAL A 23 -14.22 -3.87 -0.57
CA VAL A 23 -13.89 -5.10 0.14
C VAL A 23 -13.94 -6.28 -0.83
N MET A 24 -12.85 -7.03 -0.92
CA MET A 24 -12.70 -8.18 -1.82
C MET A 24 -12.28 -9.43 -1.05
N PRO A 25 -13.24 -10.23 -0.55
CA PRO A 25 -12.96 -11.50 0.10
C PRO A 25 -12.20 -12.45 -0.83
N THR A 26 -11.16 -13.12 -0.32
CA THR A 26 -10.38 -14.02 -1.17
C THR A 26 -9.77 -15.19 -0.40
N GLY A 27 -9.79 -16.38 -1.01
CA GLY A 27 -9.02 -17.53 -0.55
C GLY A 27 -7.58 -17.57 -1.06
N LEU A 28 -7.21 -16.66 -1.95
CA LEU A 28 -5.89 -16.61 -2.57
C LEU A 28 -4.81 -16.29 -1.55
N ASN A 29 -3.66 -16.97 -1.65
CA ASN A 29 -2.47 -16.58 -0.89
C ASN A 29 -1.76 -15.37 -1.52
N SER A 30 -0.77 -14.80 -0.82
CA SER A 30 -0.10 -13.57 -1.26
C SER A 30 0.59 -13.69 -2.63
N ARG A 31 1.12 -14.88 -2.97
CA ARG A 31 1.74 -15.12 -4.28
C ARG A 31 0.70 -15.20 -5.40
N GLU A 32 -0.41 -15.87 -5.15
CA GLU A 32 -1.53 -15.94 -6.10
C GLU A 32 -2.13 -14.57 -6.34
N ILE A 33 -2.34 -13.78 -5.29
CA ILE A 33 -2.79 -12.39 -5.43
C ILE A 33 -1.82 -11.59 -6.30
N SER A 34 -0.52 -11.70 -6.05
CA SER A 34 0.50 -10.96 -6.82
C SER A 34 0.54 -11.37 -8.28
N ASN A 35 0.29 -12.64 -8.59
CA ASN A 35 0.40 -13.18 -9.96
C ASN A 35 -0.90 -13.09 -10.76
N ARG A 36 -2.06 -13.14 -10.09
CA ARG A 36 -3.37 -13.31 -10.74
C ARG A 36 -4.23 -12.06 -10.68
N VAL A 37 -4.06 -11.21 -9.64
CA VAL A 37 -4.86 -10.00 -9.48
C VAL A 37 -4.15 -8.83 -10.15
N PRO A 38 -4.73 -8.19 -11.17
CA PRO A 38 -4.17 -7.01 -11.82
C PRO A 38 -3.84 -5.90 -10.82
N VAL A 39 -2.82 -5.09 -11.14
CA VAL A 39 -2.27 -4.08 -10.23
C VAL A 39 -3.28 -3.00 -9.89
N ASP A 40 -4.03 -2.54 -10.87
CA ASP A 40 -5.11 -1.57 -10.75
C ASP A 40 -6.20 -2.05 -9.78
N ILE A 41 -6.65 -3.30 -9.92
CA ILE A 41 -7.58 -3.93 -8.98
C ILE A 41 -6.99 -3.99 -7.57
N ARG A 42 -5.71 -4.40 -7.44
CA ARG A 42 -5.04 -4.42 -6.13
C ARG A 42 -4.99 -3.05 -5.47
N GLY A 43 -4.81 -2.00 -6.26
CA GLY A 43 -4.82 -0.61 -5.78
C GLY A 43 -6.18 -0.17 -5.24
N GLN A 44 -7.27 -0.63 -5.83
CA GLN A 44 -8.65 -0.20 -5.52
C GLN A 44 -9.40 -1.17 -4.59
N ALA A 45 -8.86 -2.34 -4.33
CA ALA A 45 -9.48 -3.33 -3.44
C ALA A 45 -8.88 -3.29 -2.03
N PHE A 46 -9.73 -3.61 -1.04
CA PHE A 46 -9.31 -3.95 0.31
C PHE A 46 -9.44 -5.46 0.50
N PHE A 47 -8.33 -6.12 0.63
CA PHE A 47 -8.25 -7.56 0.82
C PHE A 47 -7.11 -7.95 1.77
N SER A 48 -7.16 -9.16 2.27
CA SER A 48 -6.05 -9.80 2.95
C SER A 48 -5.96 -11.24 2.49
N SER A 49 -4.75 -11.72 2.21
CA SER A 49 -4.49 -13.08 1.75
C SER A 49 -5.20 -14.12 2.63
N GLN A 50 -5.92 -15.05 2.00
CA GLN A 50 -6.67 -16.12 2.66
C GLN A 50 -7.75 -15.64 3.66
N VAL A 51 -8.31 -14.45 3.46
CA VAL A 51 -9.46 -13.95 4.22
C VAL A 51 -10.68 -13.89 3.30
N SER A 52 -11.50 -14.93 3.38
CA SER A 52 -12.72 -15.07 2.56
C SER A 52 -13.99 -14.52 3.22
N SER A 53 -13.90 -14.02 4.46
CA SER A 53 -15.00 -13.39 5.17
C SER A 53 -15.04 -11.89 4.90
N ALA A 54 -16.08 -11.40 4.21
CA ALA A 54 -16.33 -9.99 4.01
C ALA A 54 -16.40 -9.24 5.34
N ARG A 55 -17.10 -9.81 6.33
CA ARG A 55 -17.27 -9.22 7.66
C ARG A 55 -15.94 -8.99 8.39
N ILE A 56 -14.96 -9.90 8.25
CA ILE A 56 -13.63 -9.72 8.82
C ILE A 56 -12.90 -8.59 8.09
N LEU A 57 -12.98 -8.56 6.76
CA LEU A 57 -12.35 -7.52 5.95
C LEU A 57 -12.94 -6.14 6.23
N GLU A 58 -14.26 -6.03 6.38
CA GLU A 58 -14.93 -4.78 6.75
C GLU A 58 -14.43 -4.25 8.09
N ASN A 59 -14.36 -5.11 9.12
CA ASN A 59 -13.81 -4.70 10.42
C ASN A 59 -12.33 -4.28 10.34
N LEU A 60 -11.50 -4.99 9.57
CA LEU A 60 -10.12 -4.59 9.32
C LEU A 60 -10.05 -3.24 8.60
N GLN A 61 -10.93 -3.01 7.62
CA GLN A 61 -11.01 -1.77 6.86
C GLN A 61 -11.44 -0.61 7.77
N ASP A 62 -12.44 -0.81 8.62
CA ASP A 62 -12.93 0.21 9.56
C ASP A 62 -11.85 0.65 10.55
N GLU A 63 -11.05 -0.28 11.06
CA GLU A 63 -9.92 0.05 11.92
C GLU A 63 -8.83 0.84 11.15
N CYS A 64 -8.56 0.51 9.88
CA CYS A 64 -7.67 1.29 9.03
C CYS A 64 -8.21 2.72 8.82
N ARG A 65 -9.52 2.88 8.57
CA ARG A 65 -10.17 4.20 8.45
C ARG A 65 -10.03 5.01 9.73
N ALA A 66 -10.26 4.37 10.88
CA ALA A 66 -10.12 5.02 12.18
C ALA A 66 -8.69 5.50 12.46
N ILE A 67 -7.68 4.72 12.07
CA ILE A 67 -6.27 5.10 12.17
C ILE A 67 -5.96 6.27 11.24
N LEU A 68 -6.38 6.21 9.98
CA LEU A 68 -6.20 7.29 9.00
C LEU A 68 -6.84 8.60 9.46
N ALA A 69 -8.01 8.51 10.09
CA ALA A 69 -8.72 9.66 10.63
C ALA A 69 -8.15 10.16 11.99
N GLY A 70 -7.08 9.55 12.50
CA GLY A 70 -6.49 9.90 13.79
C GLY A 70 -7.38 9.59 15.02
N LYS A 71 -8.43 8.77 14.84
CA LYS A 71 -9.39 8.45 15.89
C LYS A 71 -8.90 7.33 16.83
N THR A 72 -7.91 6.58 16.42
CA THR A 72 -7.36 5.44 17.18
C THR A 72 -5.89 5.19 16.86
N SER A 73 -5.20 4.55 17.79
CA SER A 73 -3.85 4.06 17.60
C SER A 73 -3.81 2.67 16.98
N TYR A 74 -2.67 2.27 16.40
CA TYR A 74 -2.46 0.90 15.92
C TYR A 74 -2.63 -0.15 17.02
N GLN A 75 -2.29 0.17 18.27
CA GLN A 75 -2.41 -0.74 19.39
C GLN A 75 -3.88 -0.97 19.76
N GLU A 76 -4.66 0.10 19.92
CA GLU A 76 -6.09 0.01 20.20
C GLU A 76 -6.86 -0.71 19.11
N ALA A 77 -6.57 -0.40 17.84
CA ALA A 77 -7.16 -1.07 16.68
C ALA A 77 -6.92 -2.59 16.74
N ARG A 78 -5.68 -3.03 17.01
CA ARG A 78 -5.36 -4.46 17.14
C ARG A 78 -6.10 -5.10 18.31
N THR A 79 -6.23 -4.43 19.43
CA THR A 79 -6.98 -4.94 20.60
C THR A 79 -8.43 -5.20 20.22
N ARG A 80 -9.11 -4.22 19.60
CA ARG A 80 -10.51 -4.36 19.16
C ARG A 80 -10.67 -5.46 18.11
N LEU A 81 -9.73 -5.57 17.15
CA LEU A 81 -9.75 -6.65 16.16
C LEU A 81 -9.59 -8.03 16.78
N LYS A 82 -8.72 -8.20 17.78
CA LYS A 82 -8.59 -9.47 18.51
C LYS A 82 -9.88 -9.82 19.25
N GLU A 83 -10.50 -8.85 19.92
CA GLU A 83 -11.80 -9.04 20.58
C GLU A 83 -12.91 -9.41 19.57
N PHE A 84 -12.94 -8.76 18.42
CA PHE A 84 -13.87 -9.10 17.35
C PHE A 84 -13.63 -10.52 16.83
N LEU A 85 -12.40 -10.88 16.50
CA LEU A 85 -12.05 -12.22 16.02
C LEU A 85 -12.35 -13.32 17.04
N ALA A 86 -12.17 -13.04 18.34
CA ALA A 86 -12.58 -13.95 19.39
C ALA A 86 -14.09 -14.22 19.38
N ARG A 87 -14.92 -13.17 19.18
CA ARG A 87 -16.38 -13.32 19.05
C ARG A 87 -16.78 -14.09 17.78
N GLU A 88 -15.98 -14.00 16.71
CA GLU A 88 -16.17 -14.79 15.49
C GLU A 88 -15.63 -16.23 15.62
N GLY A 89 -15.17 -16.65 16.80
CA GLY A 89 -14.72 -18.02 17.08
C GLY A 89 -13.25 -18.30 16.78
N TYR A 90 -12.44 -17.26 16.48
CA TYR A 90 -11.00 -17.44 16.27
C TYR A 90 -10.26 -17.56 17.61
N GLY A 91 -9.35 -18.53 17.69
CA GLY A 91 -8.45 -18.67 18.83
C GLY A 91 -7.44 -17.52 18.85
N ILE A 92 -7.42 -16.75 19.95
CA ILE A 92 -6.46 -15.66 20.09
C ILE A 92 -5.16 -16.20 20.68
N PRO A 93 -4.02 -16.12 19.97
CA PRO A 93 -2.77 -16.63 20.47
C PRO A 93 -2.26 -15.82 21.66
N LYS A 94 -1.49 -16.46 22.54
CA LYS A 94 -0.83 -15.77 23.65
C LYS A 94 0.24 -14.82 23.08
N PRO A 95 0.32 -13.57 23.62
CA PRO A 95 1.27 -12.59 23.14
C PRO A 95 2.71 -13.10 23.14
N GLY A 96 3.43 -12.82 22.05
CA GLY A 96 4.85 -13.15 21.88
C GLY A 96 5.15 -14.61 21.53
N THR A 97 4.14 -15.49 21.46
CA THR A 97 4.31 -16.89 21.01
C THR A 97 4.60 -16.98 19.52
N ARG A 98 4.99 -18.18 19.06
CA ARG A 98 5.17 -18.44 17.63
C ARG A 98 3.89 -18.19 16.83
N GLU A 99 2.75 -18.63 17.38
CA GLU A 99 1.43 -18.45 16.74
C GLU A 99 1.04 -16.98 16.65
N ASP A 100 1.36 -16.15 17.66
CA ASP A 100 1.13 -14.71 17.64
C ASP A 100 2.01 -13.97 16.62
N LYS A 101 3.15 -14.55 16.28
CA LYS A 101 4.09 -14.03 15.27
C LYS A 101 3.86 -14.61 13.86
N ASP A 102 3.01 -15.63 13.73
CA ASP A 102 2.74 -16.28 12.45
C ASP A 102 1.87 -15.39 11.57
N LEU A 103 2.39 -15.03 10.40
CA LEU A 103 1.67 -14.22 9.42
C LEU A 103 0.52 -14.99 8.73
N ALA A 104 0.42 -16.30 8.88
CA ALA A 104 -0.72 -17.07 8.42
C ALA A 104 -1.92 -16.98 9.39
N ASN A 105 -1.66 -16.69 10.68
CA ASN A 105 -2.71 -16.56 11.69
C ASN A 105 -3.34 -15.17 11.68
N ILE A 106 -4.61 -15.07 11.23
CA ILE A 106 -5.32 -13.78 11.16
C ILE A 106 -5.50 -13.13 12.53
N ALA A 107 -5.56 -13.90 13.61
CA ALA A 107 -5.68 -13.39 14.98
C ALA A 107 -4.32 -13.09 15.63
N GLY A 108 -3.21 -13.40 14.96
CA GLY A 108 -1.86 -13.11 15.44
C GLY A 108 -1.52 -11.62 15.36
N ASP A 109 -0.78 -11.13 16.37
CA ASP A 109 -0.41 -9.72 16.48
C ASP A 109 0.40 -9.24 15.26
N SER A 110 1.36 -10.05 14.81
CA SER A 110 2.19 -9.72 13.65
C SER A 110 1.37 -9.60 12.37
N ARG A 111 0.36 -10.45 12.19
CA ARG A 111 -0.52 -10.41 11.01
C ARG A 111 -1.40 -9.17 11.02
N LEU A 112 -2.07 -8.89 12.12
CA LEU A 112 -2.92 -7.71 12.29
C LEU A 112 -2.10 -6.43 12.12
N GLN A 113 -0.92 -6.37 12.72
CA GLN A 113 -0.03 -5.22 12.57
C GLN A 113 0.40 -5.02 11.11
N LEU A 114 0.72 -6.09 10.39
CA LEU A 114 1.09 -6.01 8.98
C LEU A 114 -0.07 -5.47 8.14
N ILE A 115 -1.28 -6.01 8.31
CA ILE A 115 -2.47 -5.58 7.56
C ILE A 115 -2.75 -4.09 7.80
N LEU A 116 -2.83 -3.66 9.06
CA LEU A 116 -3.12 -2.27 9.41
C LEU A 116 -2.05 -1.33 8.87
N ARG A 117 -0.77 -1.61 9.13
CA ARG A 117 0.33 -0.74 8.70
C ARG A 117 0.44 -0.66 7.18
N GLN A 118 0.33 -1.78 6.49
CA GLN A 118 0.46 -1.80 5.04
C GLN A 118 -0.62 -0.95 4.39
N ASN A 119 -1.88 -1.15 4.76
CA ASN A 119 -3.00 -0.44 4.15
C ASN A 119 -3.00 1.06 4.48
N VAL A 120 -2.77 1.43 5.73
CA VAL A 120 -2.69 2.83 6.15
C VAL A 120 -1.55 3.55 5.44
N ARG A 121 -0.36 2.96 5.39
CA ARG A 121 0.81 3.57 4.73
C ARG A 121 0.66 3.67 3.22
N MET A 122 0.04 2.68 2.57
CA MET A 122 -0.27 2.77 1.14
C MET A 122 -1.15 3.98 0.86
N SER A 123 -2.22 4.18 1.62
CA SER A 123 -3.12 5.31 1.44
C SER A 123 -2.43 6.66 1.74
N GLN A 124 -1.62 6.72 2.79
CA GLN A 124 -0.81 7.91 3.08
C GLN A 124 0.16 8.22 1.94
N ALA A 125 0.79 7.20 1.35
CA ALA A 125 1.70 7.38 0.22
C ALA A 125 0.97 7.89 -1.04
N VAL A 126 -0.27 7.43 -1.30
CA VAL A 126 -1.11 7.98 -2.38
C VAL A 126 -1.40 9.45 -2.13
N GLY A 127 -1.86 9.80 -0.93
CA GLY A 127 -2.15 11.20 -0.58
C GLY A 127 -0.91 12.09 -0.70
N GLN A 128 0.23 11.65 -0.20
CA GLN A 128 1.51 12.37 -0.34
C GLN A 128 1.87 12.57 -1.82
N ARG A 129 1.75 11.52 -2.63
CA ARG A 129 2.08 11.57 -4.04
C ARG A 129 1.19 12.55 -4.80
N GLN A 130 -0.13 12.56 -4.54
CA GLN A 130 -1.05 13.52 -5.16
C GLN A 130 -0.68 14.97 -4.86
N VAL A 131 -0.26 15.28 -3.63
CA VAL A 131 0.22 16.62 -3.28
C VAL A 131 1.56 16.94 -3.93
N SER A 132 2.51 16.01 -3.88
CA SER A 132 3.84 16.17 -4.48
C SER A 132 3.81 16.33 -6.02
N GLU A 133 2.87 15.68 -6.70
CA GLU A 133 2.72 15.76 -8.16
C GLU A 133 1.81 16.93 -8.59
N HIS A 134 1.34 17.76 -7.66
CA HIS A 134 0.65 19.00 -8.00
C HIS A 134 1.60 19.94 -8.78
N PRO A 135 1.16 20.59 -9.88
CA PRO A 135 2.05 21.38 -10.75
C PRO A 135 2.93 22.38 -10.02
N TYR A 136 2.40 23.12 -9.05
CA TYR A 136 3.20 24.09 -8.25
C TYR A 136 4.29 23.43 -7.40
N VAL A 137 4.04 22.23 -6.90
CA VAL A 137 5.04 21.47 -6.13
C VAL A 137 6.06 20.85 -7.06
N GLU A 138 5.63 20.30 -8.20
CA GLU A 138 6.52 19.73 -9.21
C GLU A 138 7.46 20.77 -9.83
N GLU A 139 6.97 21.99 -10.06
CA GLU A 139 7.79 23.11 -10.57
C GLU A 139 8.96 23.43 -9.62
N ARG A 140 8.69 23.46 -8.32
CA ARG A 140 9.71 23.77 -7.32
C ARG A 140 10.57 22.58 -6.95
N TYR A 141 9.98 21.39 -6.89
CA TYR A 141 10.61 20.12 -6.49
C TYR A 141 10.40 19.08 -7.58
N PRO A 142 11.18 19.09 -8.66
CA PRO A 142 10.93 18.21 -9.81
C PRO A 142 11.31 16.76 -9.56
N ASN A 143 11.99 16.47 -8.46
CA ASN A 143 12.53 15.15 -8.17
C ASN A 143 11.97 14.58 -6.86
N TYR A 144 12.06 13.25 -6.74
CA TYR A 144 11.95 12.53 -5.48
C TYR A 144 13.31 12.05 -5.03
N LYS A 145 13.53 12.12 -3.72
CA LYS A 145 14.68 11.48 -3.05
C LYS A 145 14.20 10.31 -2.20
N TYR A 146 14.81 9.15 -2.42
CA TYR A 146 14.50 7.92 -1.72
C TYR A 146 15.23 7.86 -0.37
N HIS A 147 14.51 7.53 0.70
CA HIS A 147 15.04 7.29 2.04
C HIS A 147 14.76 5.85 2.45
N ALA A 148 15.81 5.05 2.55
CA ALA A 148 15.69 3.64 2.88
C ALA A 148 15.69 3.40 4.39
N ASN A 149 14.52 3.07 4.93
CA ASN A 149 14.34 2.64 6.32
C ASN A 149 14.10 1.12 6.45
N THR A 150 14.30 0.38 5.36
CA THR A 150 14.18 -1.08 5.31
C THR A 150 15.48 -1.64 4.76
N ALA A 151 16.15 -2.52 5.50
CA ALA A 151 17.51 -2.99 5.17
C ALA A 151 17.63 -3.58 3.75
N ARG A 152 16.64 -4.35 3.29
CA ARG A 152 16.63 -4.92 1.93
C ARG A 152 16.52 -3.87 0.82
N HIS A 153 16.07 -2.66 1.14
CA HIS A 153 15.95 -1.52 0.21
C HIS A 153 17.11 -0.51 0.34
N ALA A 154 18.08 -0.77 1.21
CA ALA A 154 19.21 0.13 1.47
C ALA A 154 20.00 0.51 0.21
N LYS A 155 19.92 -0.30 -0.84
CA LYS A 155 20.53 -0.01 -2.15
C LYS A 155 19.97 1.25 -2.83
N PHE A 156 18.78 1.71 -2.47
CA PHE A 156 18.14 2.89 -3.04
C PHE A 156 18.26 4.14 -2.16
N ASP A 157 18.90 4.04 -0.97
CA ASP A 157 19.01 5.16 -0.05
C ASP A 157 19.75 6.35 -0.66
N GLY A 158 19.15 7.54 -0.64
CA GLY A 158 19.68 8.77 -1.22
C GLY A 158 19.52 8.88 -2.75
N LEU A 159 18.87 7.92 -3.42
CA LEU A 159 18.59 7.99 -4.85
C LEU A 159 17.68 9.18 -5.15
N VAL A 160 18.10 10.06 -6.08
CA VAL A 160 17.34 11.20 -6.57
C VAL A 160 17.00 11.00 -8.05
N LEU A 161 15.72 10.99 -8.38
CA LEU A 161 15.22 10.82 -9.75
C LEU A 161 14.06 11.77 -10.01
N PRO A 162 13.86 12.19 -11.28
CA PRO A 162 12.68 12.93 -11.68
C PRO A 162 11.38 12.23 -11.24
N LYS A 163 10.39 12.97 -10.81
CA LYS A 163 9.08 12.43 -10.37
C LYS A 163 8.43 11.54 -11.44
N LYS A 164 8.62 11.84 -12.71
CA LYS A 164 8.10 11.07 -13.86
C LYS A 164 8.97 9.87 -14.25
N HIS A 165 10.07 9.60 -13.54
CA HIS A 165 10.93 8.47 -13.88
C HIS A 165 10.19 7.14 -13.66
N PRO A 166 10.31 6.15 -14.62
CA PRO A 166 9.62 4.85 -14.53
C PRO A 166 9.90 4.05 -13.24
N PHE A 167 11.05 4.29 -12.62
CA PHE A 167 11.42 3.70 -11.33
C PHE A 167 10.29 3.85 -10.29
N TRP A 168 9.64 5.01 -10.23
CA TRP A 168 8.61 5.29 -9.23
C TRP A 168 7.30 4.53 -9.45
N LYS A 169 7.05 4.01 -10.65
CA LYS A 169 5.92 3.11 -10.88
C LYS A 169 6.03 1.83 -10.07
N LYS A 170 7.27 1.36 -9.84
CA LYS A 170 7.54 0.07 -9.18
C LYS A 170 8.06 0.21 -7.75
N HIS A 171 8.79 1.28 -7.45
CA HIS A 171 9.57 1.42 -6.22
C HIS A 171 9.17 2.62 -5.35
N TYR A 172 8.03 3.24 -5.62
CA TYR A 172 7.50 4.28 -4.73
C TYR A 172 7.07 3.63 -3.40
N PRO A 173 7.62 4.05 -2.24
CA PRO A 173 7.31 3.41 -0.96
C PRO A 173 5.87 3.68 -0.47
N PRO A 174 5.24 2.67 0.17
CA PRO A 174 5.72 1.31 0.38
C PRO A 174 5.49 0.43 -0.84
N TRP A 175 6.52 -0.23 -1.36
CA TRP A 175 6.43 -1.09 -2.55
C TRP A 175 6.66 -2.59 -2.26
N ASP A 176 6.72 -2.96 -0.98
CA ASP A 176 6.86 -4.34 -0.53
C ASP A 176 6.29 -4.49 0.89
N PHE A 177 5.95 -5.71 1.31
CA PHE A 177 5.45 -5.98 2.65
C PHE A 177 6.42 -5.53 3.74
N GLY A 178 5.91 -4.76 4.72
CA GLY A 178 6.72 -4.20 5.80
C GLY A 178 7.76 -3.17 5.33
N CYS A 179 7.60 -2.59 4.15
CA CYS A 179 8.42 -1.48 3.70
C CYS A 179 8.19 -0.25 4.57
N ASN A 180 9.29 0.25 5.17
CA ASN A 180 9.30 1.48 5.99
C ASN A 180 10.03 2.64 5.31
N CYS A 181 10.39 2.49 4.03
CA CYS A 181 11.01 3.54 3.25
C CYS A 181 10.04 4.69 3.02
N MET A 182 10.57 5.85 2.65
CA MET A 182 9.82 7.03 2.28
C MET A 182 10.50 7.78 1.13
N VAL A 183 9.80 8.70 0.53
CA VAL A 183 10.36 9.69 -0.40
C VAL A 183 10.11 11.09 0.13
N THR A 184 10.97 12.01 -0.24
CA THR A 184 10.78 13.45 -0.05
C THR A 184 10.89 14.13 -1.39
N ASP A 185 10.24 15.28 -1.51
CA ASP A 185 10.44 16.19 -2.62
C ASP A 185 11.86 16.76 -2.58
N GLU A 186 12.50 16.90 -3.75
CA GLU A 186 13.92 17.29 -3.86
C GLU A 186 14.11 18.28 -5.02
N GLU A 187 14.80 19.40 -4.71
CA GLU A 187 15.22 20.39 -5.72
C GLU A 187 16.51 19.99 -6.43
N GLY A 188 17.32 19.15 -5.77
CA GLY A 188 18.66 18.78 -6.25
C GLY A 188 18.64 18.03 -7.57
N GLU A 189 19.77 18.07 -8.28
CA GLU A 189 19.95 17.36 -9.53
C GLU A 189 19.80 15.84 -9.36
N PRO A 190 19.17 15.15 -10.33
CA PRO A 190 19.11 13.70 -10.35
C PRO A 190 20.51 13.08 -10.27
N ASN A 191 20.69 12.09 -9.45
CA ASN A 191 21.95 11.36 -9.32
C ASN A 191 21.95 10.00 -10.04
N ALA A 192 20.85 9.72 -10.79
CA ALA A 192 20.78 8.67 -11.80
C ALA A 192 20.05 9.20 -13.03
N ARG A 193 20.61 8.96 -14.19
CA ARG A 193 20.02 9.35 -15.48
C ARG A 193 19.78 8.12 -16.33
N GLY A 194 18.51 7.86 -16.64
CA GLY A 194 18.09 6.82 -17.57
C GLY A 194 18.14 5.39 -17.04
N SER A 195 17.53 4.52 -17.82
CA SER A 195 17.24 3.13 -17.48
C SER A 195 18.48 2.22 -17.41
N ALA A 196 19.54 2.56 -18.10
CA ALA A 196 20.76 1.75 -18.19
C ALA A 196 21.84 2.17 -17.18
N GLN A 197 21.63 3.21 -16.37
CA GLN A 197 22.65 3.69 -15.46
C GLN A 197 22.62 2.91 -14.15
N ARG A 198 23.78 2.33 -13.84
CA ARG A 198 24.05 1.70 -12.56
C ARG A 198 24.61 2.74 -11.60
N LEU A 199 23.95 2.93 -10.47
CA LEU A 199 24.46 3.74 -9.39
C LEU A 199 25.28 2.88 -8.45
N GLN A 200 26.43 3.42 -8.00
CA GLN A 200 27.16 2.83 -6.90
C GLN A 200 26.61 3.39 -5.60
N PHE A 201 25.85 2.57 -4.89
CA PHE A 201 25.33 2.87 -3.56
C PHE A 201 26.05 2.02 -2.55
N LYS A 202 26.71 2.62 -1.58
CA LYS A 202 27.39 1.88 -0.50
C LYS A 202 28.14 0.65 -1.04
N SER A 203 28.96 0.84 -2.10
CA SER A 203 29.76 -0.19 -2.77
C SER A 203 29.00 -1.19 -3.69
N ARG A 204 27.70 -1.02 -3.97
CA ARG A 204 26.97 -1.86 -4.93
C ARG A 204 26.41 -1.04 -6.08
N ALA A 205 26.57 -1.57 -7.30
CA ALA A 205 25.88 -1.01 -8.46
C ALA A 205 24.37 -1.28 -8.35
N VAL A 206 23.55 -0.23 -8.49
CA VAL A 206 22.09 -0.32 -8.46
C VAL A 206 21.57 -0.13 -9.87
N ASN A 207 20.79 -1.10 -10.36
CA ASN A 207 20.03 -0.95 -11.59
C ASN A 207 18.67 -0.33 -11.24
N VAL A 208 18.39 0.86 -11.74
CA VAL A 208 17.10 1.54 -11.50
C VAL A 208 15.94 0.91 -12.26
N ASP A 209 16.24 0.05 -13.25
CA ASP A 209 15.24 -0.70 -14.02
C ASP A 209 15.00 -2.11 -13.47
N ASP A 210 15.43 -2.43 -12.25
CA ASP A 210 15.26 -3.76 -11.67
C ASP A 210 13.78 -4.19 -11.77
N PRO A 211 13.44 -5.22 -12.57
CA PRO A 211 12.07 -5.67 -12.76
C PRO A 211 11.47 -6.35 -11.52
N LYS A 212 12.29 -6.64 -10.51
CA LYS A 212 11.83 -7.26 -9.27
C LYS A 212 11.17 -6.21 -8.38
N SER A 213 9.91 -5.96 -8.61
CA SER A 213 9.07 -5.19 -7.71
C SER A 213 8.10 -6.12 -6.99
N GLY A 214 7.87 -5.87 -5.70
CA GLY A 214 6.84 -6.56 -4.95
C GLY A 214 5.44 -6.00 -5.23
N PHE A 215 5.33 -4.68 -5.38
CA PHE A 215 4.09 -3.96 -5.68
C PHE A 215 4.37 -2.91 -6.75
N GLU A 216 3.57 -2.91 -7.78
CA GLU A 216 3.46 -1.75 -8.63
C GLU A 216 2.54 -0.76 -7.92
N PHE A 217 3.00 0.47 -7.81
CA PHE A 217 2.21 1.53 -7.19
C PHE A 217 1.56 2.33 -8.32
N GLU A 218 0.36 1.94 -8.69
CA GLU A 218 -0.48 2.81 -9.50
C GLU A 218 -1.32 3.69 -8.59
N SER A 219 -0.87 4.92 -8.45
CA SER A 219 -1.66 6.00 -7.90
C SER A 219 -2.47 6.66 -9.00
N SER A 220 -3.35 5.92 -9.66
CA SER A 220 -4.39 6.60 -10.39
C SER A 220 -5.45 7.02 -9.37
N PRO A 221 -5.68 8.33 -9.20
CA PRO A 221 -6.78 8.81 -8.35
C PRO A 221 -8.14 8.58 -9.01
N GLU A 222 -8.15 8.20 -10.29
CA GLU A 222 -9.36 7.93 -11.03
C GLU A 222 -9.81 6.49 -10.77
N ASP A 223 -11.09 6.33 -10.65
CA ASP A 223 -11.75 5.08 -10.30
C ASP A 223 -11.45 4.00 -11.35
N ALA A 224 -10.43 3.17 -11.08
CA ALA A 224 -10.06 2.07 -11.96
C ALA A 224 -11.20 1.06 -12.17
N PHE A 225 -12.19 1.05 -11.26
CA PHE A 225 -13.38 0.25 -11.41
C PHE A 225 -14.42 0.86 -12.37
N LYS A 226 -14.37 2.16 -12.62
CA LYS A 226 -15.39 2.85 -13.44
C LYS A 226 -15.42 2.35 -14.89
N ASP A 227 -14.26 1.98 -15.42
CA ASP A 227 -14.10 1.53 -16.80
C ASP A 227 -13.67 0.05 -16.87
N LEU A 228 -13.70 -0.67 -15.74
CA LEU A 228 -13.30 -2.06 -15.69
C LEU A 228 -14.42 -2.97 -16.20
N ASP A 229 -14.16 -3.65 -17.30
CA ASP A 229 -15.01 -4.73 -17.78
C ASP A 229 -14.58 -6.06 -17.14
N PRO A 230 -15.38 -6.65 -16.22
CA PRO A 230 -15.04 -7.93 -15.61
C PRO A 230 -14.85 -9.07 -16.60
N SER A 231 -15.41 -8.96 -17.81
CA SER A 231 -15.36 -10.02 -18.83
C SER A 231 -13.95 -10.28 -19.36
N ILE A 232 -13.03 -9.28 -19.25
CA ILE A 232 -11.63 -9.44 -19.66
C ILE A 232 -10.80 -10.28 -18.67
N ILE A 233 -11.35 -10.56 -17.48
CA ILE A 233 -10.67 -11.33 -16.44
C ILE A 233 -10.87 -12.81 -16.73
N GLU A 234 -9.80 -13.50 -17.13
CA GLU A 234 -9.86 -14.94 -17.47
C GLU A 234 -10.17 -15.83 -16.26
N ASP A 235 -9.69 -15.43 -15.09
CA ASP A 235 -9.91 -16.17 -13.84
C ASP A 235 -11.36 -16.00 -13.35
N GLU A 236 -12.15 -17.07 -13.40
CA GLU A 236 -13.58 -17.06 -13.09
C GLU A 236 -13.87 -16.65 -11.63
N GLN A 237 -13.05 -17.09 -10.67
CA GLN A 237 -13.21 -16.71 -9.26
C GLN A 237 -12.90 -15.24 -9.05
N LEU A 238 -11.83 -14.74 -9.67
CA LEU A 238 -11.47 -13.33 -9.62
C LEU A 238 -12.52 -12.46 -10.30
N ARG A 239 -13.03 -12.90 -11.47
CA ARG A 239 -14.12 -12.21 -12.19
C ARG A 239 -15.35 -12.07 -11.31
N ALA A 240 -15.80 -13.14 -10.67
CA ALA A 240 -16.94 -13.10 -9.77
C ALA A 240 -16.74 -12.14 -8.59
N LEU A 241 -15.53 -12.11 -8.00
CA LEU A 241 -15.19 -11.21 -6.91
C LEU A 241 -15.19 -9.74 -7.35
N VAL A 242 -14.63 -9.46 -8.53
CA VAL A 242 -14.59 -8.10 -9.09
C VAL A 242 -16.00 -7.65 -9.46
N THR A 243 -16.82 -8.50 -10.07
CA THR A 243 -18.22 -8.21 -10.38
C THR A 243 -18.99 -7.86 -9.10
N ALA A 244 -18.87 -8.67 -8.05
CA ALA A 244 -19.53 -8.40 -6.77
C ALA A 244 -19.05 -7.08 -6.14
N ALA A 245 -17.76 -6.73 -6.28
CA ALA A 245 -17.22 -5.47 -5.80
C ALA A 245 -17.74 -4.26 -6.59
N LEU A 246 -17.94 -4.39 -7.90
CA LEU A 246 -18.55 -3.36 -8.76
C LEU A 246 -20.02 -3.15 -8.39
N GLU A 247 -20.79 -4.24 -8.28
CA GLU A 247 -22.20 -4.20 -7.88
C GLU A 247 -22.39 -3.52 -6.53
N ALA A 248 -21.53 -3.82 -5.54
CA ALA A 248 -21.55 -3.18 -4.21
C ALA A 248 -21.31 -1.66 -4.27
N ARG A 249 -20.69 -1.15 -5.34
CA ARG A 249 -20.44 0.28 -5.59
C ARG A 249 -21.49 0.92 -6.50
N GLY A 250 -22.43 0.15 -7.03
CA GLY A 250 -23.44 0.61 -7.98
C GLY A 250 -22.87 0.93 -9.37
N LEU A 251 -21.79 0.24 -9.77
CA LEU A 251 -21.11 0.33 -11.07
C LEU A 251 -21.44 -0.89 -11.92
#